data_9ac30559f26c905f5924324b25583d5c
#
_entry.id   9ac30559f26c905f5924324b25583d5c
#
_cell.length_a   1.000
_cell.length_b   1.000
_cell.length_c   1.000
_cell.angle_alpha   90.00
_cell.angle_beta   90.00
_cell.angle_gamma   90.00
#
_symmetry.space_group_name_H-M   'P 1'
#
loop_
_entity.id
_entity.type
_entity.pdbx_description
1 polymer ?
#
loop_
_entity_poly.entity_id
_entity_poly.type
_entity_poly.pdbx_seq_one_letter_code
_entity_poly.pdbx_strand_id
1 'polypeptide(L)'
;MLEERLGVNRSSIYAEFGSKQELFEASLERYRETVVDQRFGPLAEPGAGLDAISAVFDFYGDAAEGPAFGRGCLLCNTTIEPGPDDPTGSQAVPRYLERISNAFKSALDDAARNGEISGSTDTMQEAQFLTASVLGIFVMLRAGVPPAAISGVAGAATRHLASLESP
;
A
#
# COMPACT_ATOMS: atom_id res chain seq x y z
N MET A 1 -20.71 -1.93 -17.89
CA MET A 1 -20.43 -3.34 -17.44
C MET A 1 -19.01 -3.74 -17.84
N LEU A 2 -18.43 -4.83 -17.26
CA LEU A 2 -17.05 -5.26 -17.55
C LEU A 2 -16.88 -5.62 -19.04
N GLU A 3 -17.86 -6.28 -19.62
CA GLU A 3 -17.92 -6.67 -21.03
C GLU A 3 -17.79 -5.48 -22.00
N GLU A 4 -18.48 -4.40 -21.72
CA GLU A 4 -18.41 -3.16 -22.53
C GLU A 4 -17.04 -2.50 -22.44
N ARG A 5 -16.40 -2.53 -21.29
CA ARG A 5 -15.08 -1.91 -21.08
C ARG A 5 -13.94 -2.73 -21.67
N LEU A 6 -14.06 -4.05 -21.65
CA LEU A 6 -13.02 -4.95 -22.13
C LEU A 6 -13.22 -5.34 -23.60
N GLY A 7 -14.39 -5.10 -24.20
CA GLY A 7 -14.70 -5.51 -25.55
C GLY A 7 -14.76 -7.03 -25.73
N VAL A 8 -14.97 -7.80 -24.65
CA VAL A 8 -15.06 -9.25 -24.65
C VAL A 8 -16.38 -9.71 -24.07
N ASN A 9 -16.90 -10.84 -24.54
CA ASN A 9 -18.14 -11.38 -24.02
C ASN A 9 -17.93 -12.17 -22.72
N ARG A 10 -19.01 -12.37 -21.96
CA ARG A 10 -18.99 -13.06 -20.67
C ARG A 10 -18.49 -14.49 -20.76
N SER A 11 -18.82 -15.21 -21.85
CA SER A 11 -18.38 -16.58 -22.03
C SER A 11 -16.86 -16.67 -22.21
N SER A 12 -16.24 -15.73 -22.91
CA SER A 12 -14.78 -15.67 -23.03
C SER A 12 -14.10 -15.38 -21.69
N ILE A 13 -14.68 -14.50 -20.86
CA ILE A 13 -14.16 -14.24 -19.51
C ILE A 13 -14.20 -15.50 -18.64
N TYR A 14 -15.33 -16.22 -18.66
CA TYR A 14 -15.45 -17.48 -17.90
C TYR A 14 -14.62 -18.62 -18.45
N ALA A 15 -14.40 -18.66 -19.76
CA ALA A 15 -13.52 -19.67 -20.38
C ALA A 15 -12.07 -19.48 -19.96
N GLU A 16 -11.62 -18.22 -19.76
CA GLU A 16 -10.25 -17.88 -19.34
C GLU A 16 -10.06 -18.03 -17.83
N PHE A 17 -10.99 -17.50 -17.04
CA PHE A 17 -10.81 -17.37 -15.57
C PHE A 17 -11.63 -18.40 -14.77
N GLY A 18 -12.51 -19.17 -15.41
CA GLY A 18 -13.37 -20.16 -14.73
C GLY A 18 -14.58 -19.52 -14.05
N SER A 19 -14.38 -18.66 -13.07
CA SER A 19 -15.44 -18.01 -12.28
C SER A 19 -15.21 -16.52 -12.06
N LYS A 20 -16.24 -15.83 -11.57
CA LYS A 20 -16.10 -14.43 -11.13
C LYS A 20 -15.11 -14.30 -9.98
N GLN A 21 -15.08 -15.28 -9.10
CA GLN A 21 -14.17 -15.33 -7.96
C GLN A 21 -12.72 -15.45 -8.43
N GLU A 22 -12.42 -16.39 -9.32
CA GLU A 22 -11.08 -16.58 -9.88
C GLU A 22 -10.59 -15.38 -10.67
N LEU A 23 -11.48 -14.71 -11.45
CA LEU A 23 -11.15 -13.45 -12.10
C LEU A 23 -10.78 -12.36 -11.06
N PHE A 24 -11.53 -12.29 -9.96
CA PHE A 24 -11.27 -11.32 -8.91
C PHE A 24 -9.93 -11.59 -8.21
N GLU A 25 -9.64 -12.84 -7.87
CA GLU A 25 -8.36 -13.27 -7.28
C GLU A 25 -7.18 -12.98 -8.22
N ALA A 26 -7.31 -13.30 -9.51
CA ALA A 26 -6.30 -12.96 -10.51
C ALA A 26 -6.08 -11.43 -10.64
N SER A 27 -7.14 -10.65 -10.50
CA SER A 27 -7.07 -9.18 -10.53
C SER A 27 -6.36 -8.63 -9.28
N LEU A 28 -6.59 -9.19 -8.10
CA LEU A 28 -5.89 -8.83 -6.87
C LEU A 28 -4.41 -9.16 -6.95
N GLU A 29 -4.08 -10.36 -7.46
CA GLU A 29 -2.69 -10.78 -7.64
C GLU A 29 -1.97 -9.88 -8.64
N ARG A 30 -2.60 -9.57 -9.77
CA ARG A 30 -2.03 -8.64 -10.76
C ARG A 30 -1.83 -7.25 -10.19
N TYR A 31 -2.78 -6.75 -9.38
CA TYR A 31 -2.63 -5.48 -8.70
C TYR A 31 -1.47 -5.50 -7.70
N ARG A 32 -1.30 -6.60 -6.94
CA ARG A 32 -0.18 -6.78 -6.03
C ARG A 32 1.14 -6.65 -6.78
N GLU A 33 1.33 -7.41 -7.86
CA GLU A 33 2.58 -7.39 -8.64
C GLU A 33 2.88 -6.03 -9.28
N THR A 34 1.87 -5.39 -9.85
CA THR A 34 2.08 -4.18 -10.67
C THR A 34 2.01 -2.89 -9.89
N VAL A 35 1.35 -2.85 -8.74
CA VAL A 35 1.17 -1.63 -7.95
C VAL A 35 1.87 -1.74 -6.60
N VAL A 36 1.59 -2.81 -5.85
CA VAL A 36 2.12 -2.93 -4.48
C VAL A 36 3.62 -3.18 -4.51
N ASP A 37 4.06 -4.18 -5.29
CA ASP A 37 5.47 -4.56 -5.35
C ASP A 37 6.35 -3.45 -5.94
N GLN A 38 5.82 -2.67 -6.88
CA GLN A 38 6.54 -1.50 -7.42
C GLN A 38 6.71 -0.38 -6.38
N ARG A 39 5.79 -0.22 -5.42
CA ARG A 39 5.83 0.86 -4.44
C ARG A 39 6.54 0.49 -3.14
N PHE A 40 6.33 -0.73 -2.68
CA PHE A 40 6.88 -1.20 -1.42
C PHE A 40 8.08 -2.15 -1.60
N GLY A 41 8.30 -2.70 -2.81
CA GLY A 41 9.46 -3.53 -3.12
C GLY A 41 10.79 -2.84 -2.83
N PRO A 42 11.00 -1.58 -3.23
CA PRO A 42 12.24 -0.86 -2.94
C PRO A 42 12.60 -0.76 -1.45
N LEU A 43 11.61 -0.84 -0.55
CA LEU A 43 11.85 -0.86 0.90
C LEU A 43 12.55 -2.14 1.38
N ALA A 44 12.44 -3.23 0.63
CA ALA A 44 13.04 -4.52 0.95
C ALA A 44 14.41 -4.72 0.28
N GLU A 45 14.84 -3.78 -0.56
CA GLU A 45 16.16 -3.82 -1.18
C GLU A 45 17.26 -3.58 -0.14
N PRO A 46 18.39 -4.30 -0.22
CA PRO A 46 19.50 -4.10 0.71
C PRO A 46 20.00 -2.65 0.70
N GLY A 47 20.08 -2.04 1.87
CA GLY A 47 20.52 -0.66 2.02
C GLY A 47 19.41 0.38 1.79
N ALA A 48 18.17 -0.05 1.62
CA ALA A 48 17.04 0.86 1.74
C ALA A 48 17.10 1.56 3.11
N GLY A 49 16.78 2.81 3.19
CA GLY A 49 16.86 3.60 4.41
C GLY A 49 15.67 4.55 4.49
N LEU A 50 15.85 5.67 5.18
CA LEU A 50 14.82 6.67 5.34
C LEU A 50 14.37 7.29 4.01
N ASP A 51 15.28 7.43 3.05
CA ASP A 51 14.95 7.95 1.72
C ASP A 51 13.93 7.08 0.97
N ALA A 52 14.09 5.75 1.04
CA ALA A 52 13.15 4.82 0.42
C ALA A 52 11.76 4.90 1.06
N ILE A 53 11.70 5.08 2.39
CA ILE A 53 10.45 5.25 3.12
C ILE A 53 9.79 6.59 2.74
N SER A 54 10.56 7.68 2.73
CA SER A 54 10.08 9.02 2.35
C SER A 54 9.49 9.02 0.95
N ALA A 55 10.14 8.36 -0.03
CA ALA A 55 9.66 8.24 -1.40
C ALA A 55 8.27 7.59 -1.50
N VAL A 56 7.91 6.67 -0.60
CA VAL A 56 6.56 6.08 -0.54
C VAL A 56 5.52 7.15 -0.17
N PHE A 57 5.81 7.97 0.84
CA PHE A 57 4.88 9.02 1.29
C PHE A 57 4.78 10.16 0.29
N ASP A 58 5.89 10.59 -0.31
CA ASP A 58 5.90 11.61 -1.35
C ASP A 58 5.04 11.17 -2.54
N PHE A 59 5.22 9.92 -3.01
CA PHE A 59 4.39 9.38 -4.08
C PHE A 59 2.89 9.41 -3.74
N TYR A 60 2.49 9.03 -2.54
CA TYR A 60 1.08 9.02 -2.18
C TYR A 60 0.54 10.42 -1.87
N GLY A 61 1.38 11.35 -1.43
CA GLY A 61 1.05 12.77 -1.33
C GLY A 61 0.69 13.37 -2.70
N ASP A 62 1.51 13.07 -3.72
CA ASP A 62 1.28 13.50 -5.10
C ASP A 62 0.10 12.78 -5.77
N ALA A 63 -0.13 11.51 -5.42
CA ALA A 63 -1.26 10.72 -5.93
C ALA A 63 -2.64 11.31 -5.59
N ALA A 64 -2.70 12.24 -4.63
CA ALA A 64 -3.91 12.96 -4.27
C ALA A 64 -4.52 13.76 -5.44
N GLU A 65 -3.70 14.19 -6.40
CA GLU A 65 -4.13 14.88 -7.63
C GLU A 65 -4.17 13.95 -8.86
N GLY A 66 -3.85 12.65 -8.67
CA GLY A 66 -3.68 11.68 -9.73
C GLY A 66 -4.86 10.70 -9.89
N PRO A 67 -4.67 9.65 -10.73
CA PRO A 67 -5.69 8.64 -11.02
C PRO A 67 -6.14 7.83 -9.80
N ALA A 68 -5.38 7.82 -8.71
CA ALA A 68 -5.73 7.13 -7.47
C ALA A 68 -6.84 7.85 -6.68
N PHE A 69 -7.05 9.15 -6.94
CA PHE A 69 -8.10 9.94 -6.28
C PHE A 69 -9.48 9.34 -6.54
N GLY A 70 -10.27 9.17 -5.49
CA GLY A 70 -11.57 8.52 -5.52
C GLY A 70 -11.53 6.98 -5.66
N ARG A 71 -10.35 6.37 -5.85
CA ARG A 71 -10.19 4.91 -6.01
C ARG A 71 -9.55 4.26 -4.79
N GLY A 72 -8.57 4.90 -4.17
CA GLY A 72 -7.78 4.33 -3.06
C GLY A 72 -6.97 3.11 -3.50
N CYS A 73 -6.71 2.22 -2.55
CA CYS A 73 -6.01 0.95 -2.79
C CYS A 73 -7.02 -0.19 -2.99
N LEU A 74 -6.90 -0.95 -4.08
CA LEU A 74 -7.81 -2.06 -4.38
C LEU A 74 -7.81 -3.11 -3.25
N LEU A 75 -6.65 -3.49 -2.72
CA LEU A 75 -6.54 -4.46 -1.63
C LEU A 75 -7.20 -3.94 -0.33
N CYS A 76 -7.01 -2.65 0.00
CA CYS A 76 -7.68 -2.06 1.16
C CYS A 76 -9.21 -1.97 0.97
N ASN A 77 -9.68 -1.65 -0.23
CA ASN A 77 -11.11 -1.60 -0.52
C ASN A 77 -11.78 -2.97 -0.36
N THR A 78 -11.06 -4.05 -0.64
CA THR A 78 -11.54 -5.43 -0.49
C THR A 78 -11.77 -5.83 0.97
N THR A 79 -11.09 -5.16 1.93
CA THR A 79 -11.32 -5.40 3.37
C THR A 79 -12.62 -4.82 3.88
N ILE A 80 -13.06 -3.74 3.27
CA ILE A 80 -14.20 -2.95 3.75
C ILE A 80 -15.52 -3.50 3.19
N GLU A 81 -15.46 -4.27 2.11
CA GLU A 81 -16.61 -4.82 1.39
C GLU A 81 -16.76 -6.37 1.44
N PRO A 82 -16.09 -7.15 2.34
CA PRO A 82 -16.30 -8.59 2.33
C PRO A 82 -17.71 -8.91 2.80
N GLY A 83 -18.42 -9.71 2.02
CA GLY A 83 -19.58 -10.42 2.52
C GLY A 83 -19.16 -11.34 3.68
N PRO A 84 -20.06 -11.67 4.62
CA PRO A 84 -19.74 -12.52 5.77
C PRO A 84 -19.18 -13.90 5.41
N ASP A 85 -19.27 -14.30 4.14
CA ASP A 85 -18.84 -15.60 3.62
C ASP A 85 -17.69 -15.51 2.60
N ASP A 86 -16.96 -14.36 2.51
CA ASP A 86 -15.83 -14.23 1.58
C ASP A 86 -14.50 -14.65 2.24
N PRO A 87 -14.02 -15.88 2.00
CA PRO A 87 -12.76 -16.37 2.56
C PRO A 87 -11.53 -15.66 1.96
N THR A 88 -11.66 -15.04 0.78
CA THR A 88 -10.54 -14.40 0.07
C THR A 88 -10.15 -13.10 0.73
N GLY A 89 -11.11 -12.25 1.08
CA GLY A 89 -10.86 -10.99 1.79
C GLY A 89 -10.27 -11.20 3.18
N SER A 90 -10.75 -12.21 3.92
CA SER A 90 -10.35 -12.48 5.30
C SER A 90 -8.89 -12.91 5.45
N GLN A 91 -8.26 -13.50 4.42
CA GLN A 91 -6.86 -13.95 4.46
C GLN A 91 -5.91 -13.06 3.64
N ALA A 92 -6.36 -12.51 2.53
CA ALA A 92 -5.52 -11.70 1.64
C ALA A 92 -5.06 -10.40 2.30
N VAL A 93 -5.94 -9.78 3.07
CA VAL A 93 -5.66 -8.47 3.66
C VAL A 93 -4.69 -8.53 4.84
N PRO A 94 -4.84 -9.40 5.85
CA PRO A 94 -3.82 -9.53 6.89
C PRO A 94 -2.42 -9.78 6.31
N ARG A 95 -2.30 -10.67 5.31
CA ARG A 95 -1.03 -10.93 4.62
C ARG A 95 -0.48 -9.69 3.89
N TYR A 96 -1.35 -8.91 3.29
CA TYR A 96 -0.96 -7.67 2.63
C TYR A 96 -0.44 -6.63 3.63
N LEU A 97 -1.13 -6.46 4.76
CA LEU A 97 -0.71 -5.54 5.82
C LEU A 97 0.61 -5.96 6.45
N GLU A 98 0.76 -7.25 6.74
CA GLU A 98 2.00 -7.83 7.24
C GLU A 98 3.17 -7.60 6.26
N ARG A 99 2.93 -7.78 4.96
CA ARG A 99 3.95 -7.53 3.93
C ARG A 99 4.41 -6.07 3.90
N ILE A 100 3.47 -5.10 3.95
CA ILE A 100 3.83 -3.67 4.00
C ILE A 100 4.58 -3.35 5.28
N SER A 101 4.11 -3.82 6.43
CA SER A 101 4.76 -3.60 7.71
C SER A 101 6.18 -4.17 7.72
N ASN A 102 6.38 -5.39 7.20
CA ASN A 102 7.70 -6.00 7.08
C ASN A 102 8.62 -5.24 6.11
N ALA A 103 8.09 -4.68 5.02
CA ALA A 103 8.88 -3.85 4.10
C ALA A 103 9.36 -2.56 4.78
N PHE A 104 8.49 -1.84 5.49
CA PHE A 104 8.90 -0.68 6.30
C PHE A 104 9.92 -1.06 7.36
N LYS A 105 9.67 -2.16 8.08
CA LYS A 105 10.62 -2.64 9.09
C LYS A 105 12.00 -2.94 8.50
N SER A 106 12.05 -3.59 7.33
CA SER A 106 13.33 -3.87 6.65
C SER A 106 14.11 -2.59 6.36
N ALA A 107 13.45 -1.57 5.80
CA ALA A 107 14.10 -0.28 5.52
C ALA A 107 14.55 0.44 6.81
N LEU A 108 13.76 0.38 7.88
CA LEU A 108 14.12 0.96 9.18
C LEU A 108 15.29 0.20 9.83
N ASP A 109 15.32 -1.13 9.71
CA ASP A 109 16.46 -1.93 10.20
C ASP A 109 17.75 -1.59 9.45
N ASP A 110 17.65 -1.31 8.13
CA ASP A 110 18.76 -0.85 7.32
C ASP A 110 19.21 0.56 7.73
N ALA A 111 18.26 1.49 7.94
CA ALA A 111 18.55 2.82 8.45
C ALA A 111 19.29 2.77 9.81
N ALA A 112 18.87 1.89 10.73
CA ALA A 112 19.55 1.71 12.01
C ALA A 112 20.97 1.14 11.83
N ARG A 113 21.14 0.15 10.95
CA ARG A 113 22.47 -0.43 10.64
C ARG A 113 23.42 0.56 9.97
N ASN A 114 22.89 1.44 9.15
CA ASN A 114 23.66 2.49 8.47
C ASN A 114 23.93 3.72 9.36
N GLY A 115 23.34 3.77 10.56
CA GLY A 115 23.49 4.91 11.47
C GLY A 115 22.62 6.12 11.12
N GLU A 116 21.64 5.97 10.21
CA GLU A 116 20.67 7.02 9.87
C GLU A 116 19.75 7.33 11.05
N ILE A 117 19.37 6.28 11.81
CA ILE A 117 18.58 6.40 13.03
C ILE A 117 19.27 5.70 14.21
N SER A 118 18.85 6.01 15.44
CA SER A 118 19.38 5.37 16.63
C SER A 118 19.17 3.85 16.62
N GLY A 119 20.20 3.07 16.96
CA GLY A 119 20.08 1.62 17.15
C GLY A 119 19.11 1.20 18.26
N SER A 120 18.66 2.14 19.11
CA SER A 120 17.63 1.90 20.14
C SER A 120 16.20 2.16 19.65
N THR A 121 16.00 2.61 18.41
CA THR A 121 14.68 2.82 17.82
C THR A 121 13.94 1.50 17.70
N ASP A 122 12.69 1.44 18.17
CA ASP A 122 11.81 0.27 17.95
C ASP A 122 11.30 0.28 16.49
N THR A 123 12.06 -0.36 15.61
CA THR A 123 11.76 -0.40 14.17
C THR A 123 10.45 -1.11 13.86
N MET A 124 9.97 -2.01 14.73
CA MET A 124 8.66 -2.66 14.54
C MET A 124 7.54 -1.68 14.87
N GLN A 125 7.63 -0.92 15.95
CA GLN A 125 6.63 0.07 16.31
C GLN A 125 6.53 1.17 15.25
N GLU A 126 7.67 1.65 14.75
CA GLU A 126 7.72 2.63 13.68
C GLU A 126 7.12 2.08 12.37
N ALA A 127 7.43 0.84 12.01
CA ALA A 127 6.85 0.19 10.83
C ALA A 127 5.31 0.07 10.93
N GLN A 128 4.79 -0.23 12.12
CA GLN A 128 3.34 -0.28 12.36
C GLN A 128 2.70 1.11 12.20
N PHE A 129 3.34 2.15 12.73
CA PHE A 129 2.89 3.54 12.58
C PHE A 129 2.88 3.97 11.10
N LEU A 130 3.95 3.70 10.36
CA LEU A 130 4.04 4.04 8.93
C LEU A 130 3.02 3.26 8.10
N THR A 131 2.80 1.99 8.42
CA THR A 131 1.75 1.17 7.79
C THR A 131 0.37 1.77 8.02
N ALA A 132 0.04 2.12 9.26
CA ALA A 132 -1.24 2.75 9.59
C ALA A 132 -1.42 4.09 8.88
N SER A 133 -0.34 4.89 8.75
CA SER A 133 -0.35 6.18 8.04
C SER A 133 -0.66 6.01 6.56
N VAL A 134 -0.01 5.06 5.87
CA VAL A 134 -0.30 4.73 4.45
C VAL A 134 -1.73 4.25 4.28
N LEU A 135 -2.22 3.39 5.17
CA LEU A 135 -3.61 2.91 5.12
C LEU A 135 -4.60 4.07 5.30
N GLY A 136 -4.30 5.00 6.21
CA GLY A 136 -5.07 6.23 6.36
C GLY A 136 -5.14 7.03 5.06
N ILE A 137 -4.02 7.20 4.36
CA ILE A 137 -3.97 7.84 3.04
C ILE A 137 -4.85 7.10 2.03
N PHE A 138 -4.83 5.77 1.98
CA PHE A 138 -5.68 5.01 1.05
C PHE A 138 -7.17 5.21 1.31
N VAL A 139 -7.56 5.27 2.58
CA VAL A 139 -8.96 5.58 2.97
C VAL A 139 -9.33 7.00 2.56
N MET A 140 -8.46 7.98 2.80
CA MET A 140 -8.67 9.38 2.42
C MET A 140 -8.79 9.54 0.90
N LEU A 141 -7.93 8.88 0.12
CA LEU A 141 -8.01 8.83 -1.34
C LEU A 141 -9.35 8.25 -1.81
N ARG A 142 -9.80 7.14 -1.20
CA ARG A 142 -11.08 6.49 -1.54
C ARG A 142 -12.28 7.38 -1.22
N ALA A 143 -12.23 8.08 -0.10
CA ALA A 143 -13.28 8.99 0.37
C ALA A 143 -13.34 10.31 -0.40
N GLY A 144 -12.35 10.60 -1.26
CA GLY A 144 -12.28 11.86 -1.98
C GLY A 144 -12.00 13.06 -1.06
N VAL A 145 -11.25 12.85 0.01
CA VAL A 145 -10.82 13.94 0.91
C VAL A 145 -9.97 14.94 0.13
N PRO A 146 -10.07 16.26 0.41
CA PRO A 146 -9.29 17.26 -0.30
C PRO A 146 -7.78 16.94 -0.39
N PRO A 147 -7.14 17.08 -1.56
CA PRO A 147 -5.73 16.74 -1.79
C PRO A 147 -4.78 17.32 -0.73
N ALA A 148 -4.99 18.57 -0.32
CA ALA A 148 -4.18 19.21 0.71
C ALA A 148 -4.16 18.48 2.05
N ALA A 149 -5.26 17.81 2.44
CA ALA A 149 -5.30 17.03 3.66
C ALA A 149 -4.50 15.71 3.52
N ILE A 150 -4.56 15.09 2.34
CA ILE A 150 -3.81 13.87 2.02
C ILE A 150 -2.29 14.16 2.01
N SER A 151 -1.88 15.21 1.28
CA SER A 151 -0.48 15.68 1.27
C SER A 151 -0.01 16.11 2.66
N GLY A 152 -0.93 16.66 3.48
CA GLY A 152 -0.66 17.00 4.88
C GLY A 152 -0.28 15.78 5.74
N VAL A 153 -0.98 14.65 5.56
CA VAL A 153 -0.67 13.38 6.26
C VAL A 153 0.66 12.81 5.75
N ALA A 154 0.87 12.78 4.43
CA ALA A 154 2.12 12.32 3.85
C ALA A 154 3.32 13.13 4.37
N GLY A 155 3.23 14.46 4.32
CA GLY A 155 4.27 15.34 4.85
C GLY A 155 4.47 15.24 6.37
N ALA A 156 3.45 14.88 7.14
CA ALA A 156 3.61 14.60 8.57
C ALA A 156 4.42 13.34 8.81
N ALA A 157 4.19 12.27 8.02
CA ALA A 157 4.97 11.05 8.09
C ALA A 157 6.44 11.30 7.72
N THR A 158 6.72 12.06 6.65
CA THR A 158 8.08 12.42 6.24
C THR A 158 8.80 13.24 7.32
N ARG A 159 8.12 14.21 7.95
CA ARG A 159 8.69 14.97 9.09
C ARG A 159 8.95 14.10 10.31
N HIS A 160 8.09 13.11 10.56
CA HIS A 160 8.32 12.16 11.64
C HIS A 160 9.60 11.35 11.37
N LEU A 161 9.79 10.85 10.14
CA LEU A 161 11.04 10.16 9.74
C LEU A 161 12.27 11.04 9.97
N ALA A 162 12.23 12.29 9.55
CA ALA A 162 13.32 13.24 9.78
C ALA A 162 13.61 13.47 11.29
N SER A 163 12.61 13.31 12.16
CA SER A 163 12.81 13.42 13.61
C SER A 163 13.50 12.18 14.24
N LEU A 164 13.57 11.06 13.51
CA LEU A 164 14.28 9.85 13.92
C LEU A 164 15.76 9.89 13.56
N GLU A 165 16.18 10.79 12.66
CA GLU A 165 17.57 10.90 12.21
C GLU A 165 18.52 11.10 13.39
N SER A 166 19.63 10.38 13.33
CA SER A 166 20.72 10.55 14.27
C SER A 166 21.45 11.88 14.03
N PRO A 167 21.87 12.60 15.06
CA PRO A 167 22.58 13.86 14.91
C PRO A 167 23.96 13.71 14.25
#